data_1658dafbcb7844d0681307243a1969c9
#
_entry.id   1658dafbcb7844d0681307243a1969c9
#
_cell.length_a   1.000
_cell.length_b   1.000
_cell.length_c   1.000
_cell.angle_alpha   90.00
_cell.angle_beta   90.00
_cell.angle_gamma   90.00
#
_symmetry.space_group_name_H-M   'P 1'
#
loop_
_entity.id
_entity.type
_entity.pdbx_description
1 polymer ?
#
loop_
_entity_poly.entity_id
_entity_poly.type
_entity_poly.pdbx_seq_one_letter_code
_entity_poly.pdbx_strand_id
1 'polypeptide(L)'
;MNNTIVEYDLPVNAYASFDAVSMKQLIIDRLKTNDTFKDQSFEGSNLNAIIDIVAYMYHVLLFQLNQNASEAVFTQTTIYENMNKLVSLLNYKPDGQQTSLLEFTATATNTLPIDAYLVKRFSYVVADGYNYTLLNDLNFEKTTNDIEEVSTNNVVLYQGTLTEYPSYVATGEQFENITIAYSNLVDVDTSKYISDNSFTVYVKETNDGKWYLYDETSSLYLNSVSDRVFEKRFNENGRYEIKFGDGVNGRKLIADDTVGIYFIISDGRKGEVSPGAIDGAAIKFFKSPRFDQIVTDVYTTENLITENLVQLVSLTNDYPSTPVSDSETVDQIRINAPKLFSAQNRAVTLTDYKVILDKNFNYILASSQPVNNTYYVDRYIKYFYDLGLSKPNDDTGVLINQLNFMTSTNFNNIYLFMVPKFGTIRNEITPLSLSVAQKQLVTTELNKVKSATHEVIPLDPVYKAFSFGLPLNNETISTSIKDETFLVVKRSRLSKQSVEKIKNEIVTFIRSYFDTANCQLGQVVDITILSNLILSIEGVASIFTRRISGTTTLQLPAISLIYWNPFYSQNDVQISAQNIPLELFEFPFLYEQSLISNKIIVEDE
;
A
#
# COMPACT_ATOMS: atom_id res chain seq x y z
N MET A 1 -25.77 46.69 -46.24
CA MET A 1 -24.73 46.51 -45.20
C MET A 1 -24.14 45.12 -45.42
N ASN A 2 -22.99 45.07 -46.10
CA ASN A 2 -22.29 43.80 -46.27
C ASN A 2 -21.57 43.44 -44.96
N ASN A 3 -22.11 42.50 -44.23
CA ASN A 3 -21.41 41.86 -43.10
C ASN A 3 -20.35 40.91 -43.70
N THR A 4 -19.20 41.45 -44.07
CA THR A 4 -18.01 40.64 -44.29
C THR A 4 -17.49 40.25 -42.91
N ILE A 5 -17.76 39.00 -42.51
CA ILE A 5 -17.00 38.37 -41.39
C ILE A 5 -15.58 38.26 -41.89
N VAL A 6 -14.69 39.10 -41.37
CA VAL A 6 -13.26 38.99 -41.62
C VAL A 6 -12.74 37.83 -40.77
N GLU A 7 -12.45 36.71 -41.42
CA GLU A 7 -11.73 35.60 -40.83
C GLU A 7 -10.31 36.07 -40.52
N TYR A 8 -9.94 35.96 -39.24
CA TYR A 8 -8.55 36.21 -38.79
C TYR A 8 -7.75 34.93 -38.84
N ASP A 9 -6.75 34.89 -39.68
CA ASP A 9 -5.68 33.90 -39.63
C ASP A 9 -4.80 34.21 -38.41
N LEU A 10 -5.09 33.57 -37.27
CA LEU A 10 -4.26 33.65 -36.07
C LEU A 10 -3.09 32.69 -36.25
N PRO A 11 -1.85 33.15 -36.09
CA PRO A 11 -0.68 32.27 -36.16
C PRO A 11 -0.81 31.16 -35.09
N VAL A 12 -0.43 29.93 -35.45
CA VAL A 12 -0.57 28.72 -34.63
C VAL A 12 0.04 28.87 -33.21
N ASN A 13 1.02 29.78 -33.07
CA ASN A 13 1.65 30.08 -31.78
C ASN A 13 0.93 31.17 -30.96
N ALA A 14 -0.13 31.78 -31.49
CA ALA A 14 -0.83 32.87 -30.82
C ALA A 14 -1.67 32.39 -29.60
N TYR A 15 -2.00 31.10 -29.53
CA TYR A 15 -2.79 30.53 -28.45
C TYR A 15 -2.04 30.43 -27.09
N ALA A 16 -0.71 30.51 -27.09
CA ALA A 16 0.09 30.30 -25.88
C ALA A 16 0.31 31.56 -25.02
N SER A 17 -0.04 32.75 -25.47
CA SER A 17 0.34 34.01 -24.82
C SER A 17 -0.78 35.07 -24.72
N PHE A 18 -2.03 34.72 -24.91
CA PHE A 18 -3.12 35.69 -24.74
C PHE A 18 -3.50 35.79 -23.25
N ASP A 19 -2.84 36.75 -22.56
CA ASP A 19 -3.33 37.23 -21.29
C ASP A 19 -4.45 38.30 -21.46
N ALA A 20 -5.06 38.71 -20.38
CA ALA A 20 -6.13 39.72 -20.41
C ALA A 20 -5.62 41.08 -20.99
N VAL A 21 -4.33 41.40 -20.77
CA VAL A 21 -3.71 42.64 -21.22
C VAL A 21 -3.53 42.62 -22.74
N SER A 22 -2.99 41.55 -23.27
CA SER A 22 -2.82 41.35 -24.70
C SER A 22 -4.16 41.34 -25.44
N MET A 23 -5.18 40.74 -24.90
CA MET A 23 -6.52 40.73 -25.47
C MET A 23 -7.16 42.11 -25.43
N LYS A 24 -7.03 42.84 -24.31
CA LYS A 24 -7.45 44.26 -24.25
C LYS A 24 -6.82 45.08 -25.33
N GLN A 25 -5.49 44.96 -25.53
CA GLN A 25 -4.76 45.69 -26.54
C GLN A 25 -5.25 45.36 -27.96
N LEU A 26 -5.52 44.09 -28.25
CA LEU A 26 -6.02 43.65 -29.55
C LEU A 26 -7.42 44.23 -29.83
N ILE A 27 -8.31 44.28 -28.82
CA ILE A 27 -9.64 44.89 -28.94
C ILE A 27 -9.49 46.39 -29.18
N ILE A 28 -8.61 47.10 -28.45
CA ILE A 28 -8.35 48.53 -28.59
C ILE A 28 -7.79 48.83 -29.99
N ASP A 29 -6.83 48.06 -30.46
CA ASP A 29 -6.22 48.25 -31.80
C ASP A 29 -7.25 48.03 -32.91
N ARG A 30 -8.17 47.07 -32.70
CA ARG A 30 -9.29 46.87 -33.63
C ARG A 30 -10.28 48.02 -33.61
N LEU A 31 -10.60 48.57 -32.44
CA LEU A 31 -11.48 49.74 -32.33
C LEU A 31 -10.88 50.98 -32.96
N LYS A 32 -9.56 51.19 -32.88
CA LYS A 32 -8.85 52.28 -33.52
C LYS A 32 -8.93 52.26 -35.07
N THR A 33 -9.13 51.09 -35.66
CA THR A 33 -9.34 50.96 -37.13
C THR A 33 -10.76 51.29 -37.56
N ASN A 34 -11.69 51.51 -36.62
CA ASN A 34 -13.08 51.88 -36.93
C ASN A 34 -13.27 53.37 -36.68
N ASP A 35 -13.65 54.12 -37.74
CA ASP A 35 -13.81 55.56 -37.69
C ASP A 35 -14.82 56.06 -36.66
N THR A 36 -15.78 55.23 -36.24
CA THR A 36 -16.84 55.58 -35.28
C THR A 36 -16.32 55.52 -33.82
N PHE A 37 -15.32 54.66 -33.53
CA PHE A 37 -14.90 54.36 -32.14
C PHE A 37 -13.45 54.70 -31.83
N LYS A 38 -12.67 55.22 -32.78
CA LYS A 38 -11.23 55.41 -32.68
C LYS A 38 -10.77 56.34 -31.54
N ASP A 39 -11.64 57.27 -31.13
CA ASP A 39 -11.33 58.27 -30.09
C ASP A 39 -11.97 57.93 -28.72
N GLN A 40 -12.61 56.77 -28.57
CA GLN A 40 -13.34 56.39 -27.34
C GLN A 40 -12.56 55.42 -26.43
N SER A 41 -11.33 55.08 -26.78
CA SER A 41 -10.49 54.11 -26.06
C SER A 41 -9.64 54.72 -24.92
N PHE A 42 -10.00 55.90 -24.37
CA PHE A 42 -9.24 56.55 -23.32
C PHE A 42 -9.57 55.93 -21.92
N GLU A 43 -8.61 56.00 -21.01
CA GLU A 43 -8.77 55.56 -19.63
C GLU A 43 -9.92 56.32 -18.94
N GLY A 44 -10.86 55.58 -18.35
CA GLY A 44 -12.06 56.13 -17.71
C GLY A 44 -13.29 56.22 -18.58
N SER A 45 -13.21 55.85 -19.89
CA SER A 45 -14.41 55.74 -20.72
C SER A 45 -15.24 54.51 -20.36
N ASN A 46 -16.57 54.62 -20.47
CA ASN A 46 -17.49 53.47 -20.28
C ASN A 46 -17.15 52.33 -21.26
N LEU A 47 -16.70 52.65 -22.46
CA LEU A 47 -16.28 51.66 -23.45
C LEU A 47 -15.02 50.91 -23.00
N ASN A 48 -14.03 51.58 -22.39
CA ASN A 48 -12.84 50.94 -21.86
C ASN A 48 -13.18 49.98 -20.69
N ALA A 49 -14.12 50.35 -19.80
CA ALA A 49 -14.60 49.45 -18.76
C ALA A 49 -15.28 48.18 -19.32
N ILE A 50 -16.04 48.33 -20.42
CA ILE A 50 -16.63 47.16 -21.09
C ILE A 50 -15.54 46.28 -21.74
N ILE A 51 -14.54 46.90 -22.35
CA ILE A 51 -13.37 46.18 -22.94
C ILE A 51 -12.64 45.41 -21.87
N ASP A 52 -12.41 45.98 -20.68
CA ASP A 52 -11.78 45.32 -19.55
C ASP A 52 -12.56 44.09 -19.09
N ILE A 53 -13.89 44.22 -18.97
CA ILE A 53 -14.75 43.08 -18.60
C ILE A 53 -14.68 41.98 -19.66
N VAL A 54 -14.78 42.34 -20.95
CA VAL A 54 -14.71 41.37 -22.07
C VAL A 54 -13.35 40.68 -22.11
N ALA A 55 -12.28 41.44 -21.98
CA ALA A 55 -10.91 40.89 -21.95
C ALA A 55 -10.72 39.93 -20.75
N TYR A 56 -11.22 40.30 -19.58
CA TYR A 56 -11.19 39.44 -18.41
C TYR A 56 -12.02 38.15 -18.60
N MET A 57 -13.25 38.27 -19.09
CA MET A 57 -14.09 37.10 -19.41
C MET A 57 -13.42 36.15 -20.40
N TYR A 58 -12.80 36.70 -21.42
CA TYR A 58 -12.06 35.90 -22.39
C TYR A 58 -10.84 35.21 -21.79
N HIS A 59 -10.10 35.90 -20.93
CA HIS A 59 -8.99 35.31 -20.19
C HIS A 59 -9.44 34.12 -19.31
N VAL A 60 -10.54 34.29 -18.59
CA VAL A 60 -11.12 33.19 -17.80
C VAL A 60 -11.52 32.02 -18.67
N LEU A 61 -12.14 32.27 -19.84
CA LEU A 61 -12.51 31.21 -20.78
C LEU A 61 -11.28 30.48 -21.34
N LEU A 62 -10.22 31.21 -21.71
CA LEU A 62 -8.95 30.60 -22.15
C LEU A 62 -8.28 29.78 -21.05
N PHE A 63 -8.30 30.31 -19.81
CA PHE A 63 -7.77 29.57 -18.68
C PHE A 63 -8.53 28.25 -18.47
N GLN A 64 -9.87 28.28 -18.51
CA GLN A 64 -10.68 27.07 -18.39
C GLN A 64 -10.45 26.10 -19.56
N LEU A 65 -10.30 26.61 -20.77
CA LEU A 65 -10.02 25.79 -21.94
C LEU A 65 -8.64 25.12 -21.87
N ASN A 66 -7.62 25.85 -21.44
CA ASN A 66 -6.30 25.30 -21.19
C ASN A 66 -6.30 24.28 -20.05
N GLN A 67 -7.03 24.58 -18.98
CA GLN A 67 -7.19 23.65 -17.86
C GLN A 67 -7.86 22.35 -18.34
N ASN A 68 -8.96 22.44 -19.07
CA ASN A 68 -9.64 21.28 -19.63
C ASN A 68 -8.76 20.49 -20.61
N ALA A 69 -7.97 21.18 -21.43
CA ALA A 69 -7.02 20.54 -22.34
C ALA A 69 -5.90 19.82 -21.58
N SER A 70 -5.37 20.43 -20.52
CA SER A 70 -4.37 19.79 -19.65
C SER A 70 -4.94 18.58 -18.92
N GLU A 71 -6.18 18.67 -18.42
CA GLU A 71 -6.86 17.57 -17.74
C GLU A 71 -7.19 16.39 -18.67
N ALA A 72 -7.22 16.58 -19.99
CA ALA A 72 -7.37 15.51 -20.96
C ALA A 72 -6.05 14.75 -21.25
N VAL A 73 -4.91 15.26 -20.78
CA VAL A 73 -3.60 14.66 -21.00
C VAL A 73 -3.16 13.88 -19.77
N PHE A 74 -2.91 12.59 -19.93
CA PHE A 74 -2.56 11.67 -18.83
C PHE A 74 -1.41 12.17 -17.93
N THR A 75 -0.37 12.77 -18.52
CA THR A 75 0.81 13.27 -17.78
C THR A 75 0.56 14.57 -17.03
N GLN A 76 -0.49 15.33 -17.39
CA GLN A 76 -0.78 16.67 -16.85
C GLN A 76 -2.03 16.72 -15.97
N THR A 77 -2.88 15.69 -16.04
CA THR A 77 -4.11 15.57 -15.24
C THR A 77 -3.81 15.68 -13.76
N THR A 78 -4.53 16.54 -13.05
CA THR A 78 -4.41 16.76 -11.60
C THR A 78 -5.67 16.34 -10.84
N ILE A 79 -6.81 16.30 -11.53
CA ILE A 79 -8.11 15.96 -10.95
C ILE A 79 -8.28 14.43 -10.97
N TYR A 80 -8.55 13.85 -9.79
CA TYR A 80 -8.75 12.39 -9.61
C TYR A 80 -9.82 11.82 -10.56
N GLU A 81 -10.97 12.52 -10.69
CA GLU A 81 -12.07 12.11 -11.56
C GLU A 81 -11.62 11.92 -13.02
N ASN A 82 -10.86 12.88 -13.54
CA ASN A 82 -10.36 12.84 -14.92
C ASN A 82 -9.30 11.75 -15.08
N MET A 83 -8.38 11.62 -14.11
CA MET A 83 -7.37 10.56 -14.10
C MET A 83 -8.03 9.18 -14.12
N ASN A 84 -9.03 8.93 -13.27
CA ASN A 84 -9.74 7.66 -13.21
C ASN A 84 -10.42 7.31 -14.56
N LYS A 85 -11.02 8.31 -15.23
CA LYS A 85 -11.59 8.13 -16.58
C LYS A 85 -10.53 7.78 -17.62
N LEU A 86 -9.37 8.44 -17.58
CA LEU A 86 -8.27 8.18 -18.52
C LEU A 86 -7.68 6.78 -18.32
N VAL A 87 -7.43 6.36 -17.08
CA VAL A 87 -6.82 5.06 -16.82
C VAL A 87 -7.79 3.89 -17.03
N SER A 88 -9.09 4.13 -17.01
CA SER A 88 -10.08 3.11 -17.37
C SER A 88 -9.90 2.62 -18.81
N LEU A 89 -9.37 3.46 -19.71
CA LEU A 89 -9.00 3.07 -21.09
C LEU A 89 -7.83 2.06 -21.11
N LEU A 90 -6.98 2.08 -20.08
CA LEU A 90 -5.88 1.13 -19.88
C LEU A 90 -6.32 -0.12 -19.11
N ASN A 91 -7.61 -0.25 -18.79
CA ASN A 91 -8.17 -1.26 -17.89
C ASN A 91 -7.53 -1.25 -16.49
N TYR A 92 -7.07 -0.07 -16.05
CA TYR A 92 -6.54 0.12 -14.72
C TYR A 92 -7.65 0.52 -13.75
N LYS A 93 -7.69 -0.11 -12.59
CA LYS A 93 -8.65 0.16 -11.52
C LYS A 93 -7.88 0.73 -10.32
N PRO A 94 -8.04 2.04 -10.02
CA PRO A 94 -7.46 2.60 -8.81
C PRO A 94 -8.00 1.92 -7.55
N ASP A 95 -7.13 1.71 -6.56
CA ASP A 95 -7.54 1.15 -5.28
C ASP A 95 -8.25 2.20 -4.43
N GLY A 96 -9.34 1.77 -3.79
CA GLY A 96 -10.00 2.54 -2.75
C GLY A 96 -9.26 2.46 -1.41
N GLN A 97 -9.85 3.04 -0.36
CA GLN A 97 -9.31 2.94 0.98
C GLN A 97 -9.41 1.50 1.51
N GLN A 98 -8.36 1.02 2.18
CA GLN A 98 -8.31 -0.32 2.73
C GLN A 98 -8.21 -0.27 4.25
N THR A 99 -8.94 -1.17 4.91
CA THR A 99 -8.95 -1.25 6.37
C THR A 99 -7.72 -1.96 6.91
N SER A 100 -7.48 -1.76 8.21
CA SER A 100 -6.48 -2.50 8.97
C SER A 100 -6.82 -3.99 9.04
N LEU A 101 -5.81 -4.83 8.90
CA LEU A 101 -5.90 -6.28 8.96
C LEU A 101 -5.21 -6.80 10.20
N LEU A 102 -5.83 -7.76 10.89
CA LEU A 102 -5.27 -8.42 12.05
C LEU A 102 -5.08 -9.90 11.77
N GLU A 103 -3.83 -10.32 11.77
CA GLU A 103 -3.49 -11.75 11.72
C GLU A 103 -3.68 -12.38 13.09
N PHE A 104 -4.24 -13.57 13.13
CA PHE A 104 -4.50 -14.29 14.37
C PHE A 104 -4.29 -15.79 14.21
N THR A 105 -4.06 -16.42 15.34
CA THR A 105 -4.08 -17.88 15.48
C THR A 105 -5.36 -18.28 16.21
N ALA A 106 -6.08 -19.26 15.67
CA ALA A 106 -7.26 -19.83 16.29
C ALA A 106 -6.97 -21.26 16.74
N THR A 107 -7.26 -21.56 17.98
CA THR A 107 -7.16 -22.91 18.54
C THR A 107 -8.53 -23.36 19.04
N ALA A 108 -8.90 -24.60 18.76
CA ALA A 108 -10.12 -25.19 19.26
C ALA A 108 -9.80 -26.43 20.06
N THR A 109 -10.49 -26.62 21.19
CA THR A 109 -10.31 -27.82 22.01
C THR A 109 -10.81 -29.06 21.29
N ASN A 110 -10.07 -30.17 21.40
CA ASN A 110 -10.36 -31.45 20.74
C ASN A 110 -11.62 -32.16 21.32
N THR A 111 -12.41 -31.49 22.14
CA THR A 111 -13.68 -31.96 22.67
C THR A 111 -14.86 -31.77 21.74
N LEU A 112 -14.66 -31.14 20.58
CA LEU A 112 -15.69 -30.99 19.56
C LEU A 112 -16.09 -32.37 18.99
N PRO A 113 -17.39 -32.63 18.82
CA PRO A 113 -17.89 -33.96 18.52
C PRO A 113 -17.67 -34.43 17.06
N ILE A 114 -17.11 -33.58 16.20
CA ILE A 114 -16.95 -33.79 14.75
C ILE A 114 -15.49 -33.70 14.35
N ASP A 115 -15.10 -34.38 13.27
CA ASP A 115 -13.72 -34.41 12.80
C ASP A 115 -13.33 -33.18 11.98
N ALA A 116 -14.31 -32.51 11.35
CA ALA A 116 -14.13 -31.23 10.66
C ALA A 116 -15.25 -30.27 11.03
N TYR A 117 -14.92 -29.04 11.33
CA TYR A 117 -15.89 -28.02 11.73
C TYR A 117 -15.47 -26.63 11.27
N LEU A 118 -16.45 -25.73 11.19
CA LEU A 118 -16.32 -24.46 10.53
C LEU A 118 -16.95 -23.33 11.37
N VAL A 119 -16.17 -22.25 11.55
CA VAL A 119 -16.71 -20.94 11.97
C VAL A 119 -17.05 -20.18 10.70
N LYS A 120 -18.33 -19.85 10.52
CA LYS A 120 -18.81 -19.18 9.31
C LYS A 120 -18.22 -17.76 9.18
N ARG A 121 -18.02 -17.33 7.97
CA ARG A 121 -17.68 -15.93 7.66
C ARG A 121 -18.67 -14.95 8.27
N PHE A 122 -18.26 -13.69 8.38
CA PHE A 122 -19.01 -12.61 9.05
C PHE A 122 -19.12 -12.78 10.57
N SER A 123 -18.48 -13.81 11.14
CA SER A 123 -18.19 -13.81 12.58
C SER A 123 -17.22 -12.70 12.90
N TYR A 124 -17.36 -12.10 14.07
CA TYR A 124 -16.52 -10.98 14.47
C TYR A 124 -16.07 -11.07 15.93
N VAL A 125 -15.00 -10.37 16.22
CA VAL A 125 -14.42 -10.23 17.55
C VAL A 125 -14.37 -8.75 17.90
N VAL A 126 -14.41 -8.42 19.17
CA VAL A 126 -14.23 -7.03 19.63
C VAL A 126 -12.86 -6.92 20.29
N ALA A 127 -12.00 -6.08 19.72
CA ALA A 127 -10.68 -5.76 20.24
C ALA A 127 -10.62 -4.25 20.55
N ASP A 128 -10.27 -3.87 21.76
CA ASP A 128 -10.18 -2.47 22.21
C ASP A 128 -11.43 -1.61 21.91
N GLY A 129 -12.60 -2.24 21.84
CA GLY A 129 -13.87 -1.58 21.53
C GLY A 129 -14.20 -1.47 20.04
N TYR A 130 -13.34 -1.96 19.15
CA TYR A 130 -13.55 -2.00 17.70
C TYR A 130 -13.86 -3.41 17.23
N ASN A 131 -14.70 -3.51 16.21
CA ASN A 131 -15.04 -4.80 15.60
C ASN A 131 -13.95 -5.23 14.62
N TYR A 132 -13.66 -6.52 14.64
CA TYR A 132 -12.79 -7.19 13.69
C TYR A 132 -13.54 -8.37 13.10
N THR A 133 -13.81 -8.33 11.81
CA THR A 133 -14.73 -9.24 11.12
C THR A 133 -13.98 -10.23 10.24
N LEU A 134 -14.43 -11.48 10.27
CA LEU A 134 -13.92 -12.57 9.43
C LEU A 134 -14.65 -12.57 8.08
N LEU A 135 -13.95 -12.39 6.97
CA LEU A 135 -14.55 -12.42 5.63
C LEU A 135 -14.50 -13.81 4.99
N ASN A 136 -13.63 -14.69 5.45
CA ASN A 136 -13.52 -16.06 4.98
C ASN A 136 -13.96 -17.03 6.07
N ASP A 137 -14.34 -18.24 5.66
CA ASP A 137 -14.69 -19.29 6.59
C ASP A 137 -13.43 -19.82 7.29
N LEU A 138 -13.52 -20.04 8.60
CA LEU A 138 -12.45 -20.60 9.41
C LEU A 138 -12.69 -22.10 9.59
N ASN A 139 -11.88 -22.91 8.93
CA ASN A 139 -11.99 -24.36 8.96
C ASN A 139 -11.03 -24.96 9.97
N PHE A 140 -11.51 -25.93 10.74
CA PHE A 140 -10.73 -26.74 11.65
C PHE A 140 -10.81 -28.19 11.21
N GLU A 141 -9.68 -28.88 11.24
CA GLU A 141 -9.59 -30.32 11.00
C GLU A 141 -8.96 -30.99 12.20
N LYS A 142 -9.57 -32.05 12.68
CA LYS A 142 -9.07 -32.84 13.78
C LYS A 142 -7.85 -33.63 13.33
N THR A 143 -6.73 -33.46 14.03
CA THR A 143 -5.51 -34.22 13.75
C THR A 143 -5.60 -35.62 14.36
N THR A 144 -5.06 -36.62 13.67
CA THR A 144 -5.04 -38.03 14.10
C THR A 144 -4.09 -38.33 15.27
N ASN A 145 -3.29 -37.37 15.68
CA ASN A 145 -2.44 -37.48 16.86
C ASN A 145 -3.22 -37.02 18.09
N ASP A 146 -2.98 -37.64 19.24
CA ASP A 146 -3.60 -37.33 20.55
C ASP A 146 -3.29 -35.88 21.05
N ILE A 147 -3.39 -34.89 20.19
CA ILE A 147 -3.23 -33.49 20.51
C ILE A 147 -4.61 -32.96 20.91
N GLU A 148 -4.69 -32.40 22.09
CA GLU A 148 -5.94 -31.84 22.66
C GLU A 148 -6.41 -30.57 21.92
N GLU A 149 -5.57 -29.95 21.08
CA GLU A 149 -5.87 -28.70 20.40
C GLU A 149 -5.64 -28.82 18.87
N VAL A 150 -6.60 -28.32 18.12
CA VAL A 150 -6.51 -28.15 16.67
C VAL A 150 -6.31 -26.67 16.37
N SER A 151 -5.19 -26.29 15.78
CA SER A 151 -4.92 -24.91 15.41
C SER A 151 -5.01 -24.72 13.91
N THR A 152 -5.63 -23.62 13.49
CA THR A 152 -5.48 -23.10 12.14
C THR A 152 -4.64 -21.83 12.21
N ASN A 153 -3.51 -21.83 11.57
CA ASN A 153 -2.74 -20.61 11.37
C ASN A 153 -3.25 -19.93 10.10
N ASN A 154 -3.17 -18.60 10.07
CA ASN A 154 -3.21 -17.90 8.79
C ASN A 154 -4.56 -17.33 8.38
N VAL A 155 -5.34 -16.91 9.34
CA VAL A 155 -6.60 -16.21 9.07
C VAL A 155 -6.44 -14.74 9.41
N VAL A 156 -7.08 -13.90 8.62
CA VAL A 156 -7.03 -12.44 8.75
C VAL A 156 -8.40 -11.93 9.12
N LEU A 157 -8.45 -11.10 10.16
CA LEU A 157 -9.61 -10.31 10.53
C LEU A 157 -9.50 -8.91 9.94
N TYR A 158 -10.60 -8.40 9.43
CA TYR A 158 -10.73 -7.08 8.85
C TYR A 158 -11.34 -6.12 9.87
N GLN A 159 -10.65 -5.01 10.14
CA GLN A 159 -11.13 -4.01 11.08
C GLN A 159 -12.37 -3.32 10.52
N GLY A 160 -13.41 -3.22 11.35
CA GLY A 160 -14.63 -2.51 11.03
C GLY A 160 -15.89 -3.34 11.21
N THR A 161 -17.01 -2.68 11.02
CA THR A 161 -18.34 -3.26 11.20
C THR A 161 -18.89 -3.75 9.88
N LEU A 162 -19.28 -5.03 9.82
CA LEU A 162 -19.97 -5.57 8.66
C LEU A 162 -21.31 -4.86 8.45
N THR A 163 -21.54 -4.42 7.24
CA THR A 163 -22.76 -3.73 6.81
C THR A 163 -23.41 -4.48 5.67
N GLU A 164 -24.71 -4.66 5.78
CA GLU A 164 -25.54 -5.27 4.76
C GLU A 164 -26.17 -4.16 3.89
N TYR A 165 -25.90 -4.19 2.58
CA TYR A 165 -26.53 -3.25 1.63
C TYR A 165 -28.01 -3.60 1.44
N PRO A 166 -28.91 -2.61 1.26
CA PRO A 166 -30.32 -2.87 0.93
C PRO A 166 -30.45 -3.84 -0.23
N SER A 167 -31.47 -4.71 -0.18
CA SER A 167 -31.70 -5.68 -1.25
C SER A 167 -31.86 -4.99 -2.60
N TYR A 168 -31.12 -5.47 -3.57
CA TYR A 168 -31.29 -5.07 -4.96
C TYR A 168 -31.96 -6.20 -5.72
N VAL A 169 -33.01 -5.85 -6.47
CA VAL A 169 -33.71 -6.78 -7.36
C VAL A 169 -33.23 -6.52 -8.77
N ALA A 170 -32.69 -7.55 -9.41
CA ALA A 170 -32.11 -7.45 -10.74
C ALA A 170 -33.16 -7.17 -11.80
N THR A 171 -32.83 -6.35 -12.76
CA THR A 171 -33.66 -6.06 -13.94
C THR A 171 -33.47 -7.07 -15.06
N GLY A 172 -32.38 -7.80 -15.03
CA GLY A 172 -31.96 -8.75 -16.07
C GLY A 172 -31.31 -8.07 -17.27
N GLU A 173 -30.76 -6.89 -17.13
CA GLU A 173 -29.98 -6.23 -18.17
C GLU A 173 -28.61 -6.86 -18.36
N GLN A 174 -27.98 -6.64 -19.51
CA GLN A 174 -26.60 -7.03 -19.73
C GLN A 174 -25.65 -6.09 -19.00
N PHE A 175 -24.61 -6.62 -18.37
CA PHE A 175 -23.66 -5.84 -17.60
C PHE A 175 -24.32 -4.97 -16.51
N GLU A 176 -25.34 -5.52 -15.87
CA GLU A 176 -26.08 -4.82 -14.81
C GLU A 176 -25.12 -4.32 -13.74
N ASN A 177 -25.25 -3.05 -13.36
CA ASN A 177 -24.32 -2.35 -12.48
C ASN A 177 -25.03 -1.75 -11.26
N ILE A 178 -24.51 -2.01 -10.08
CA ILE A 178 -25.03 -1.51 -8.81
C ILE A 178 -24.01 -0.52 -8.22
N THR A 179 -24.39 0.73 -8.08
CA THR A 179 -23.53 1.77 -7.48
C THR A 179 -23.81 1.88 -5.99
N ILE A 180 -22.77 1.72 -5.16
CA ILE A 180 -22.82 1.80 -3.72
C ILE A 180 -22.25 3.14 -3.28
N ALA A 181 -23.03 3.92 -2.56
CA ALA A 181 -22.60 5.18 -1.96
C ALA A 181 -22.66 5.09 -0.44
N TYR A 182 -21.57 5.46 0.24
CA TYR A 182 -21.51 5.46 1.70
C TYR A 182 -22.52 6.42 2.33
N SER A 183 -22.69 7.60 1.72
CA SER A 183 -23.62 8.64 2.18
C SER A 183 -25.09 8.20 2.26
N ASN A 184 -25.43 7.10 1.61
CA ASN A 184 -26.80 6.55 1.61
C ASN A 184 -27.07 5.59 2.78
N LEU A 185 -26.05 5.23 3.56
CA LEU A 185 -26.10 4.11 4.49
C LEU A 185 -25.93 4.46 5.96
N VAL A 186 -25.28 5.56 6.31
CA VAL A 186 -24.95 5.90 7.71
C VAL A 186 -24.98 7.41 7.93
N ASP A 187 -25.31 7.83 9.16
CA ASP A 187 -25.07 9.18 9.66
C ASP A 187 -23.56 9.48 9.60
N VAL A 188 -23.25 10.58 8.93
CA VAL A 188 -21.90 10.90 8.44
C VAL A 188 -20.90 11.12 9.57
N ASP A 189 -20.24 10.07 10.01
CA ASP A 189 -18.92 10.21 10.63
C ASP A 189 -17.87 10.20 9.49
N THR A 190 -17.27 11.36 9.21
CA THR A 190 -16.30 11.56 8.12
C THR A 190 -14.99 10.76 8.30
N SER A 191 -14.79 10.13 9.46
CA SER A 191 -13.65 9.25 9.73
C SER A 191 -13.85 7.80 9.26
N LYS A 192 -15.09 7.42 8.95
CA LYS A 192 -15.46 6.06 8.54
C LYS A 192 -15.55 5.95 7.02
N TYR A 193 -15.14 4.82 6.48
CA TYR A 193 -15.18 4.56 5.04
C TYR A 193 -15.45 3.09 4.73
N ILE A 194 -15.91 2.81 3.52
CA ILE A 194 -16.05 1.44 3.02
C ILE A 194 -14.66 0.91 2.66
N SER A 195 -14.30 -0.26 3.21
CA SER A 195 -13.04 -0.92 2.89
C SER A 195 -13.08 -1.57 1.51
N ASP A 196 -12.12 -1.22 0.66
CA ASP A 196 -12.03 -1.71 -0.72
C ASP A 196 -11.94 -3.25 -0.82
N ASN A 197 -11.21 -3.88 0.09
CA ASN A 197 -10.95 -5.31 0.09
C ASN A 197 -11.98 -6.15 0.88
N SER A 198 -13.20 -5.63 1.12
CA SER A 198 -14.17 -6.26 2.02
C SER A 198 -15.47 -6.72 1.39
N PHE A 199 -15.61 -6.60 0.08
CA PHE A 199 -16.88 -6.92 -0.59
C PHE A 199 -17.13 -8.42 -0.69
N THR A 200 -18.35 -8.80 -0.33
CA THR A 200 -18.88 -10.16 -0.54
C THR A 200 -20.27 -10.05 -1.16
N VAL A 201 -20.49 -10.74 -2.26
CA VAL A 201 -21.73 -10.67 -3.02
C VAL A 201 -22.40 -12.04 -3.08
N TYR A 202 -23.67 -12.09 -2.70
CA TYR A 202 -24.52 -13.25 -2.87
C TYR A 202 -25.68 -12.91 -3.80
N VAL A 203 -26.07 -13.84 -4.62
CA VAL A 203 -27.25 -13.70 -5.48
C VAL A 203 -28.21 -14.86 -5.23
N LYS A 204 -29.45 -14.52 -4.93
CA LYS A 204 -30.53 -15.49 -4.90
C LYS A 204 -31.08 -15.64 -6.31
N GLU A 205 -30.79 -16.78 -6.91
CA GLU A 205 -31.20 -17.05 -8.28
C GLU A 205 -32.69 -17.43 -8.33
N THR A 206 -33.45 -16.75 -9.16
CA THR A 206 -34.90 -16.97 -9.30
C THR A 206 -35.22 -18.37 -9.81
N ASN A 207 -34.31 -19.01 -10.58
CA ASN A 207 -34.52 -20.33 -11.16
C ASN A 207 -34.72 -21.45 -10.14
N ASP A 208 -34.04 -21.42 -9.01
CA ASP A 208 -34.10 -22.44 -7.96
C ASP A 208 -34.39 -21.87 -6.56
N GLY A 209 -34.43 -20.57 -6.44
CA GLY A 209 -34.71 -19.86 -5.19
C GLY A 209 -33.59 -19.92 -4.17
N LYS A 210 -32.38 -20.35 -4.54
CA LYS A 210 -31.22 -20.50 -3.64
C LYS A 210 -30.23 -19.37 -3.74
N TRP A 211 -29.53 -19.11 -2.64
CA TRP A 211 -28.44 -18.16 -2.57
C TRP A 211 -27.12 -18.80 -3.03
N TYR A 212 -26.37 -18.07 -3.85
CA TYR A 212 -25.04 -18.45 -4.34
C TYR A 212 -24.03 -17.34 -4.08
N LEU A 213 -22.84 -17.71 -3.67
CA LEU A 213 -21.71 -16.80 -3.59
C LEU A 213 -21.21 -16.48 -5.00
N TYR A 214 -20.96 -15.20 -5.26
CA TYR A 214 -20.30 -14.71 -6.48
C TYR A 214 -18.88 -14.28 -6.13
N ASP A 215 -17.92 -14.66 -6.93
CA ASP A 215 -16.50 -14.35 -6.71
C ASP A 215 -16.11 -13.04 -7.40
N GLU A 216 -15.22 -12.27 -6.78
CA GLU A 216 -14.67 -11.08 -7.40
C GLU A 216 -13.69 -11.46 -8.52
N THR A 217 -13.85 -10.85 -9.69
CA THR A 217 -12.93 -11.01 -10.82
C THR A 217 -12.28 -9.70 -11.22
N SER A 218 -11.04 -9.77 -11.69
CA SER A 218 -10.34 -8.60 -12.23
C SER A 218 -10.98 -8.07 -13.51
N SER A 219 -11.56 -8.98 -14.33
CA SER A 219 -12.28 -8.62 -15.55
C SER A 219 -13.29 -9.69 -15.90
N LEU A 220 -14.55 -9.27 -16.19
CA LEU A 220 -15.60 -10.17 -16.64
C LEU A 220 -15.26 -10.87 -17.94
N TYR A 221 -14.48 -10.22 -18.81
CA TYR A 221 -14.10 -10.79 -20.14
C TYR A 221 -13.18 -12.02 -20.05
N LEU A 222 -12.66 -12.35 -18.85
CA LEU A 222 -11.82 -13.53 -18.62
C LEU A 222 -12.63 -14.76 -18.16
N ASN A 223 -13.95 -14.61 -17.99
CA ASN A 223 -14.80 -15.63 -17.39
C ASN A 223 -15.81 -16.20 -18.39
N SER A 224 -16.25 -17.42 -18.12
CA SER A 224 -17.23 -18.14 -18.95
C SER A 224 -18.68 -17.79 -18.55
N VAL A 225 -19.64 -18.17 -19.41
CA VAL A 225 -21.07 -17.92 -19.21
C VAL A 225 -21.63 -18.50 -17.90
N SER A 226 -21.02 -19.57 -17.38
CA SER A 226 -21.47 -20.27 -16.16
C SER A 226 -20.88 -19.69 -14.87
N ASP A 227 -19.83 -18.87 -14.98
CA ASP A 227 -19.08 -18.40 -13.81
C ASP A 227 -19.88 -17.35 -13.06
N ARG A 228 -20.09 -17.61 -11.77
CA ARG A 228 -20.74 -16.70 -10.83
C ARG A 228 -19.73 -15.68 -10.34
N VAL A 229 -19.55 -14.60 -11.11
CA VAL A 229 -18.54 -13.57 -10.86
C VAL A 229 -19.11 -12.19 -10.96
N PHE A 230 -18.48 -11.26 -10.25
CA PHE A 230 -18.73 -9.83 -10.37
C PHE A 230 -17.40 -9.08 -10.51
N GLU A 231 -17.48 -7.92 -11.14
CA GLU A 231 -16.35 -7.00 -11.25
C GLU A 231 -16.60 -5.77 -10.37
N LYS A 232 -15.66 -5.45 -9.52
CA LYS A 232 -15.69 -4.27 -8.66
C LYS A 232 -14.86 -3.15 -9.27
N ARG A 233 -15.33 -1.91 -9.12
CA ARG A 233 -14.61 -0.71 -9.49
C ARG A 233 -14.85 0.39 -8.47
N PHE A 234 -13.78 1.10 -8.08
CA PHE A 234 -13.87 2.37 -7.38
C PHE A 234 -13.93 3.47 -8.42
N ASN A 235 -15.10 4.13 -8.56
CA ASN A 235 -15.35 5.04 -9.65
C ASN A 235 -14.81 6.46 -9.39
N GLU A 236 -14.93 7.32 -10.39
CA GLU A 236 -14.48 8.71 -10.37
C GLU A 236 -15.14 9.57 -9.29
N ASN A 237 -16.32 9.19 -8.82
CA ASN A 237 -17.07 9.92 -7.79
C ASN A 237 -16.80 9.41 -6.36
N GLY A 238 -15.78 8.55 -6.18
CA GLY A 238 -15.46 7.95 -4.89
C GLY A 238 -16.52 6.94 -4.42
N ARG A 239 -17.19 6.25 -5.34
CA ARG A 239 -18.20 5.24 -5.06
C ARG A 239 -17.78 3.89 -5.62
N TYR A 240 -18.27 2.82 -5.01
CA TYR A 240 -18.06 1.48 -5.53
C TYR A 240 -19.16 1.09 -6.50
N GLU A 241 -18.76 0.48 -7.60
CA GLU A 241 -19.63 -0.10 -8.60
C GLU A 241 -19.39 -1.62 -8.63
N ILE A 242 -20.48 -2.37 -8.55
CA ILE A 242 -20.50 -3.84 -8.67
C ILE A 242 -21.20 -4.18 -9.98
N LYS A 243 -20.45 -4.74 -10.92
CA LYS A 243 -20.90 -5.06 -12.28
C LYS A 243 -20.97 -6.56 -12.49
N PHE A 244 -22.04 -7.04 -13.07
CA PHE A 244 -22.26 -8.45 -13.38
C PHE A 244 -22.07 -8.76 -14.87
N GLY A 245 -22.03 -10.04 -15.22
CA GLY A 245 -21.80 -10.50 -16.59
C GLY A 245 -22.96 -10.19 -17.57
N ASP A 246 -22.70 -10.44 -18.84
CA ASP A 246 -23.68 -10.26 -19.95
C ASP A 246 -24.33 -11.57 -20.43
N GLY A 247 -23.91 -12.71 -19.85
CA GLY A 247 -24.35 -14.03 -20.30
C GLY A 247 -23.46 -14.64 -21.38
N VAL A 248 -22.35 -13.97 -21.71
CA VAL A 248 -21.24 -14.49 -22.51
C VAL A 248 -19.97 -14.43 -21.67
N ASN A 249 -19.71 -13.28 -21.05
CA ASN A 249 -18.58 -12.98 -20.19
C ASN A 249 -19.08 -12.91 -18.73
N GLY A 250 -19.02 -14.04 -18.04
CA GLY A 250 -19.63 -14.19 -16.73
C GLY A 250 -21.15 -14.36 -16.79
N ARG A 251 -21.71 -14.91 -15.71
CA ARG A 251 -23.15 -15.15 -15.59
C ARG A 251 -23.94 -13.84 -15.53
N LYS A 252 -24.94 -13.72 -16.39
CA LYS A 252 -25.89 -12.61 -16.40
C LYS A 252 -26.93 -12.80 -15.29
N LEU A 253 -27.28 -11.74 -14.59
CA LEU A 253 -28.44 -11.73 -13.69
C LEU A 253 -29.72 -11.88 -14.49
N ILE A 254 -30.69 -12.59 -13.93
CA ILE A 254 -32.03 -12.76 -14.49
C ILE A 254 -32.97 -11.78 -13.77
N ALA A 255 -33.99 -11.31 -14.45
CA ALA A 255 -34.99 -10.46 -13.80
C ALA A 255 -35.56 -11.15 -12.55
N ASP A 256 -35.74 -10.38 -11.49
CA ASP A 256 -36.21 -10.80 -10.16
C ASP A 256 -35.13 -11.58 -9.32
N ASP A 257 -33.91 -11.78 -9.83
CA ASP A 257 -32.81 -12.23 -8.96
C ASP A 257 -32.57 -11.20 -7.85
N THR A 258 -32.34 -11.68 -6.63
CA THR A 258 -32.10 -10.78 -5.49
C THR A 258 -30.62 -10.75 -5.16
N VAL A 259 -30.00 -9.57 -5.22
CA VAL A 259 -28.59 -9.37 -4.89
C VAL A 259 -28.44 -8.90 -3.46
N GLY A 260 -27.63 -9.61 -2.68
CA GLY A 260 -27.20 -9.27 -1.32
C GLY A 260 -25.73 -8.91 -1.32
N ILE A 261 -25.42 -7.66 -1.00
CA ILE A 261 -24.04 -7.16 -0.94
C ILE A 261 -23.69 -6.88 0.51
N TYR A 262 -22.53 -7.36 0.92
CA TYR A 262 -21.94 -7.17 2.25
C TYR A 262 -20.58 -6.52 2.11
N PHE A 263 -20.28 -5.57 2.98
CA PHE A 263 -18.98 -4.91 3.04
C PHE A 263 -18.69 -4.40 4.45
N ILE A 264 -17.44 -4.05 4.73
CA ILE A 264 -17.01 -3.53 6.02
C ILE A 264 -16.91 -2.01 5.96
N ILE A 265 -17.49 -1.37 6.96
CA ILE A 265 -17.26 0.04 7.27
C ILE A 265 -16.15 0.11 8.31
N SER A 266 -15.00 0.62 7.91
CA SER A 266 -13.80 0.78 8.74
C SER A 266 -13.93 1.99 9.66
N ASP A 267 -13.35 1.89 10.86
CA ASP A 267 -13.17 3.00 11.81
C ASP A 267 -11.85 3.76 11.58
N GLY A 268 -11.12 3.40 10.54
CA GLY A 268 -9.85 4.01 10.17
C GLY A 268 -8.74 3.74 11.19
N ARG A 269 -7.78 4.66 11.28
CA ARG A 269 -6.60 4.51 12.15
C ARG A 269 -6.92 4.35 13.63
N LYS A 270 -8.08 4.77 14.08
CA LYS A 270 -8.53 4.60 15.48
C LYS A 270 -8.76 3.14 15.84
N GLY A 271 -9.07 2.31 14.85
CA GLY A 271 -9.33 0.91 15.02
C GLY A 271 -8.08 0.02 14.98
N GLU A 272 -6.88 0.57 14.83
CA GLU A 272 -5.63 -0.21 14.87
C GLU A 272 -5.36 -0.71 16.29
N VAL A 273 -4.93 -1.97 16.43
CA VAL A 273 -4.74 -2.63 17.74
C VAL A 273 -3.34 -3.20 17.91
N SER A 274 -2.94 -3.33 19.16
CA SER A 274 -1.65 -3.88 19.58
C SER A 274 -1.65 -5.43 19.62
N PRO A 275 -0.48 -6.07 19.70
CA PRO A 275 -0.38 -7.51 19.98
C PRO A 275 -1.13 -7.88 21.26
N GLY A 276 -1.79 -9.05 21.26
CA GLY A 276 -2.56 -9.55 22.40
C GLY A 276 -3.96 -8.94 22.57
N ALA A 277 -4.40 -8.06 21.68
CA ALA A 277 -5.67 -7.35 21.80
C ALA A 277 -6.92 -8.24 21.68
N ILE A 278 -6.80 -9.40 21.04
CA ILE A 278 -7.88 -10.39 20.91
C ILE A 278 -7.69 -11.62 21.77
N ASP A 279 -6.66 -11.67 22.61
CA ASP A 279 -6.38 -12.83 23.44
C ASP A 279 -7.56 -13.12 24.38
N GLY A 280 -8.17 -14.29 24.22
CA GLY A 280 -9.35 -14.69 24.99
C GLY A 280 -10.64 -13.95 24.62
N ALA A 281 -10.67 -13.16 23.55
CA ALA A 281 -11.88 -12.51 23.09
C ALA A 281 -12.88 -13.51 22.52
N ALA A 282 -14.17 -13.32 22.83
CA ALA A 282 -15.23 -14.19 22.36
C ALA A 282 -15.63 -13.87 20.92
N ILE A 283 -15.74 -14.90 20.11
CA ILE A 283 -16.27 -14.79 18.75
C ILE A 283 -17.79 -14.58 18.82
N LYS A 284 -18.27 -13.59 18.06
CA LYS A 284 -19.69 -13.28 17.90
C LYS A 284 -20.11 -13.52 16.45
N PHE A 285 -21.35 -13.92 16.26
CA PHE A 285 -21.90 -14.17 14.92
C PHE A 285 -22.70 -12.97 14.42
N PHE A 286 -22.48 -12.60 13.16
CA PHE A 286 -23.35 -11.66 12.48
C PHE A 286 -24.72 -12.30 12.23
N LYS A 287 -25.80 -11.55 12.50
CA LYS A 287 -27.18 -12.00 12.36
C LYS A 287 -27.95 -11.00 11.53
N SER A 288 -28.54 -11.48 10.44
CA SER A 288 -29.56 -10.76 9.70
C SER A 288 -30.53 -11.78 9.09
N PRO A 289 -31.82 -11.40 8.87
CA PRO A 289 -32.79 -12.31 8.28
C PRO A 289 -32.37 -12.83 6.90
N ARG A 290 -31.63 -12.03 6.13
CA ARG A 290 -31.09 -12.43 4.83
C ARG A 290 -29.91 -13.37 4.97
N PHE A 291 -28.97 -13.04 5.85
CA PHE A 291 -27.80 -13.90 6.06
C PHE A 291 -28.17 -15.25 6.63
N ASP A 292 -29.17 -15.34 7.48
CA ASP A 292 -29.66 -16.62 8.01
C ASP A 292 -30.23 -17.52 6.90
N GLN A 293 -30.89 -16.95 5.87
CA GLN A 293 -31.28 -17.69 4.67
C GLN A 293 -30.07 -18.16 3.86
N ILE A 294 -29.07 -17.28 3.67
CA ILE A 294 -27.82 -17.61 2.97
C ILE A 294 -27.11 -18.78 3.68
N VAL A 295 -27.01 -18.74 4.98
CA VAL A 295 -26.40 -19.81 5.79
C VAL A 295 -27.11 -21.15 5.56
N THR A 296 -28.44 -21.15 5.46
CA THR A 296 -29.22 -22.38 5.22
C THR A 296 -28.96 -22.98 3.84
N ASP A 297 -28.74 -22.12 2.82
CA ASP A 297 -28.55 -22.58 1.44
C ASP A 297 -27.09 -22.95 1.13
N VAL A 298 -26.13 -22.27 1.75
CA VAL A 298 -24.69 -22.38 1.43
C VAL A 298 -23.96 -23.37 2.34
N TYR A 299 -24.38 -23.50 3.60
CA TYR A 299 -23.65 -24.30 4.58
C TYR A 299 -24.42 -25.57 4.96
N THR A 300 -23.68 -26.65 5.20
CA THR A 300 -24.22 -27.85 5.85
C THR A 300 -24.23 -27.65 7.36
N THR A 301 -25.39 -27.76 7.98
CA THR A 301 -25.58 -27.48 9.40
C THR A 301 -24.82 -28.43 10.33
N GLU A 302 -24.41 -29.61 9.84
CA GLU A 302 -23.71 -30.63 10.61
C GLU A 302 -22.30 -30.23 11.05
N ASN A 303 -21.61 -29.37 10.26
CA ASN A 303 -20.22 -28.98 10.51
C ASN A 303 -20.09 -27.53 11.01
N LEU A 304 -21.18 -26.80 11.18
CA LEU A 304 -21.14 -25.43 11.67
C LEU A 304 -20.93 -25.38 13.18
N ILE A 305 -19.94 -24.59 13.62
CA ILE A 305 -19.81 -24.22 15.03
C ILE A 305 -20.98 -23.31 15.43
N THR A 306 -21.76 -23.76 16.40
CA THR A 306 -22.87 -23.00 16.98
C THR A 306 -22.38 -22.04 18.06
N GLU A 307 -23.23 -21.10 18.50
CA GLU A 307 -22.91 -20.16 19.59
C GLU A 307 -22.51 -20.86 20.91
N ASN A 308 -23.01 -22.07 21.16
CA ASN A 308 -22.66 -22.83 22.35
C ASN A 308 -21.27 -23.48 22.27
N LEU A 309 -20.79 -23.75 21.07
CA LEU A 309 -19.49 -24.40 20.82
C LEU A 309 -18.38 -23.39 20.55
N VAL A 310 -18.69 -22.17 20.14
CA VAL A 310 -17.71 -21.17 19.79
C VAL A 310 -16.85 -20.71 20.98
N GLN A 311 -17.34 -20.86 22.21
CA GLN A 311 -16.56 -20.60 23.41
C GLN A 311 -15.39 -21.59 23.63
N LEU A 312 -15.36 -22.71 22.89
CA LEU A 312 -14.26 -23.67 22.87
C LEU A 312 -13.14 -23.24 21.87
N VAL A 313 -13.34 -22.17 21.11
CA VAL A 313 -12.36 -21.60 20.21
C VAL A 313 -11.67 -20.42 20.89
N SER A 314 -10.36 -20.50 21.03
CA SER A 314 -9.51 -19.44 21.55
C SER A 314 -8.80 -18.72 20.41
N LEU A 315 -8.68 -17.40 20.51
CA LEU A 315 -7.99 -16.56 19.55
C LEU A 315 -6.81 -15.87 20.21
N THR A 316 -5.70 -15.75 19.48
CA THR A 316 -4.52 -15.01 19.92
C THR A 316 -3.94 -14.24 18.73
N ASN A 317 -3.39 -13.06 18.97
CA ASN A 317 -2.62 -12.30 17.98
C ASN A 317 -1.24 -11.93 18.52
N ASP A 318 -0.22 -12.45 17.86
CA ASP A 318 1.17 -12.18 18.21
C ASP A 318 1.68 -10.84 17.66
N TYR A 319 1.03 -10.35 16.60
CA TYR A 319 1.41 -9.13 15.88
C TYR A 319 0.33 -8.05 16.00
N PRO A 320 0.74 -6.77 15.90
CA PRO A 320 -0.23 -5.68 15.82
C PRO A 320 -1.01 -5.77 14.50
N SER A 321 -2.15 -5.10 14.44
CA SER A 321 -2.86 -4.94 13.18
C SER A 321 -2.06 -4.09 12.18
N THR A 322 -2.27 -4.34 10.86
CA THR A 322 -1.63 -3.53 9.81
C THR A 322 -2.13 -2.09 9.87
N PRO A 323 -1.33 -1.09 9.48
CA PRO A 323 -1.85 0.25 9.29
C PRO A 323 -2.88 0.28 8.15
N VAL A 324 -3.84 1.19 8.25
CA VAL A 324 -4.81 1.45 7.17
C VAL A 324 -4.11 1.99 5.93
N SER A 325 -4.67 1.75 4.76
CA SER A 325 -4.18 2.31 3.49
C SER A 325 -5.18 3.29 2.92
N ASP A 326 -4.70 4.48 2.57
CA ASP A 326 -5.50 5.48 1.89
C ASP A 326 -5.74 5.08 0.42
N SER A 327 -6.75 5.67 -0.22
CA SER A 327 -6.99 5.49 -1.65
C SER A 327 -5.81 5.98 -2.47
N GLU A 328 -5.62 5.36 -3.63
CA GLU A 328 -4.53 5.68 -4.54
C GLU A 328 -4.61 7.13 -5.03
N THR A 329 -3.51 7.88 -4.91
CA THR A 329 -3.44 9.27 -5.36
C THR A 329 -3.24 9.37 -6.88
N VAL A 330 -3.53 10.53 -7.47
CA VAL A 330 -3.31 10.81 -8.90
C VAL A 330 -1.87 10.51 -9.34
N ASP A 331 -0.89 10.83 -8.50
CA ASP A 331 0.53 10.59 -8.82
C ASP A 331 0.90 9.11 -8.75
N GLN A 332 0.33 8.36 -7.80
CA GLN A 332 0.49 6.91 -7.73
C GLN A 332 -0.14 6.23 -8.94
N ILE A 333 -1.36 6.62 -9.30
CA ILE A 333 -2.06 6.11 -10.50
C ILE A 333 -1.22 6.39 -11.75
N ARG A 334 -0.65 7.61 -11.89
CA ARG A 334 0.19 7.99 -13.02
C ARG A 334 1.43 7.11 -13.18
N ILE A 335 1.99 6.66 -12.05
CA ILE A 335 3.16 5.77 -12.02
C ILE A 335 2.76 4.31 -12.26
N ASN A 336 1.68 3.85 -11.63
CA ASN A 336 1.31 2.44 -11.58
C ASN A 336 0.55 1.97 -12.82
N ALA A 337 -0.35 2.80 -13.38
CA ALA A 337 -1.19 2.41 -14.51
C ALA A 337 -0.38 2.01 -15.77
N PRO A 338 0.65 2.77 -16.21
CA PRO A 338 1.47 2.33 -17.35
C PRO A 338 2.26 1.05 -17.08
N LYS A 339 2.74 0.85 -15.85
CA LYS A 339 3.47 -0.36 -15.46
C LYS A 339 2.58 -1.60 -15.53
N LEU A 340 1.38 -1.53 -14.95
CA LEU A 340 0.43 -2.63 -14.99
C LEU A 340 -0.06 -2.91 -16.41
N PHE A 341 -0.32 -1.86 -17.19
CA PHE A 341 -0.67 -2.01 -18.60
C PHE A 341 0.43 -2.72 -19.41
N SER A 342 1.71 -2.40 -19.17
CA SER A 342 2.83 -3.06 -19.84
C SER A 342 2.95 -4.55 -19.45
N ALA A 343 2.64 -4.89 -18.21
CA ALA A 343 2.63 -6.28 -17.73
C ALA A 343 1.46 -7.10 -18.29
N GLN A 344 0.39 -6.47 -18.79
CA GLN A 344 -0.80 -7.12 -19.36
C GLN A 344 -1.39 -8.19 -18.45
N ASN A 345 -1.36 -7.98 -17.15
CA ASN A 345 -1.78 -8.93 -16.11
C ASN A 345 -1.08 -10.31 -16.22
N ARG A 346 0.18 -10.32 -16.64
CA ARG A 346 1.04 -11.51 -16.75
C ARG A 346 2.37 -11.24 -16.09
N ALA A 347 2.87 -12.20 -15.33
CA ALA A 347 4.19 -12.14 -14.71
C ALA A 347 5.20 -12.98 -15.51
N VAL A 348 5.98 -12.33 -16.37
CA VAL A 348 7.01 -12.92 -17.20
C VAL A 348 8.39 -12.41 -16.84
N THR A 349 8.54 -11.11 -16.63
CA THR A 349 9.79 -10.48 -16.21
C THR A 349 9.79 -10.21 -14.71
N LEU A 350 10.96 -10.03 -14.10
CA LEU A 350 11.07 -9.66 -12.68
C LEU A 350 10.31 -8.35 -12.38
N THR A 351 10.31 -7.42 -13.33
CA THR A 351 9.57 -6.17 -13.20
C THR A 351 8.06 -6.40 -13.16
N ASP A 352 7.53 -7.33 -13.94
CA ASP A 352 6.10 -7.66 -13.92
C ASP A 352 5.69 -8.22 -12.56
N TYR A 353 6.50 -9.15 -12.00
CA TYR A 353 6.28 -9.66 -10.64
C TYR A 353 6.23 -8.53 -9.61
N LYS A 354 7.20 -7.60 -9.68
CA LYS A 354 7.23 -6.45 -8.75
C LYS A 354 5.99 -5.57 -8.90
N VAL A 355 5.60 -5.23 -10.12
CA VAL A 355 4.42 -4.38 -10.38
C VAL A 355 3.13 -5.02 -9.87
N ILE A 356 2.96 -6.32 -10.09
CA ILE A 356 1.79 -7.07 -9.62
C ILE A 356 1.77 -7.15 -8.09
N LEU A 357 2.93 -7.37 -7.46
CA LEU A 357 3.06 -7.39 -6.00
C LEU A 357 2.73 -6.02 -5.40
N ASP A 358 3.34 -4.97 -5.92
CA ASP A 358 3.17 -3.61 -5.42
C ASP A 358 1.72 -3.12 -5.61
N LYS A 359 0.99 -3.62 -6.62
CA LYS A 359 -0.43 -3.29 -6.83
C LYS A 359 -1.36 -4.11 -5.94
N ASN A 360 -1.23 -5.44 -5.95
CA ASN A 360 -2.23 -6.32 -5.34
C ASN A 360 -2.02 -6.52 -3.84
N PHE A 361 -0.80 -6.27 -3.33
CA PHE A 361 -0.41 -6.58 -1.94
C PHE A 361 0.15 -5.37 -1.19
N ASN A 362 -0.09 -4.15 -1.66
CA ASN A 362 0.34 -2.93 -0.97
C ASN A 362 -0.21 -2.80 0.45
N TYR A 363 -1.28 -3.51 0.78
CA TYR A 363 -1.89 -3.55 2.12
C TYR A 363 -1.17 -4.48 3.10
N ILE A 364 -0.41 -5.46 2.60
CA ILE A 364 0.39 -6.40 3.43
C ILE A 364 1.88 -6.06 3.35
N LEU A 365 2.37 -5.64 2.17
CA LEU A 365 3.79 -5.46 1.89
C LEU A 365 4.18 -3.98 1.97
N ALA A 366 5.23 -3.70 2.72
CA ALA A 366 5.91 -2.40 2.68
C ALA A 366 6.87 -2.32 1.49
N SER A 367 7.57 -3.42 1.19
CA SER A 367 8.47 -3.53 0.06
C SER A 367 8.55 -4.96 -0.45
N SER A 368 8.69 -5.13 -1.75
CA SER A 368 8.88 -6.42 -2.40
C SER A 368 10.02 -6.36 -3.40
N GLN A 369 10.80 -7.45 -3.51
CA GLN A 369 11.87 -7.54 -4.50
C GLN A 369 11.96 -8.96 -5.06
N PRO A 370 11.48 -9.19 -6.28
CA PRO A 370 11.71 -10.43 -7.00
C PRO A 370 13.14 -10.50 -7.55
N VAL A 371 13.77 -11.64 -7.43
CA VAL A 371 15.10 -11.91 -7.99
C VAL A 371 15.13 -13.25 -8.69
N ASN A 372 16.04 -13.43 -9.63
CA ASN A 372 16.25 -14.67 -10.34
C ASN A 372 17.18 -15.63 -9.57
N ASN A 373 17.26 -16.87 -10.04
CA ASN A 373 18.10 -17.90 -9.45
C ASN A 373 19.59 -17.53 -9.42
N THR A 374 20.10 -16.87 -10.46
CA THR A 374 21.51 -16.44 -10.53
C THR A 374 21.84 -15.48 -9.40
N TYR A 375 21.03 -14.44 -9.21
CA TYR A 375 21.21 -13.48 -8.11
C TYR A 375 21.10 -14.17 -6.74
N TYR A 376 20.13 -15.08 -6.58
CA TYR A 376 19.93 -15.84 -5.34
C TYR A 376 21.18 -16.61 -4.96
N VAL A 377 21.79 -17.34 -5.89
CA VAL A 377 22.99 -18.14 -5.61
C VAL A 377 24.23 -17.25 -5.43
N ASP A 378 24.48 -16.31 -6.33
CA ASP A 378 25.71 -15.53 -6.36
C ASP A 378 25.79 -14.47 -5.24
N ARG A 379 24.64 -14.03 -4.73
CA ARG A 379 24.57 -12.96 -3.74
C ARG A 379 23.98 -13.42 -2.41
N TYR A 380 22.76 -13.97 -2.39
CA TYR A 380 22.08 -14.34 -1.15
C TYR A 380 22.74 -15.54 -0.46
N ILE A 381 22.94 -16.65 -1.17
CA ILE A 381 23.60 -17.85 -0.61
C ILE A 381 25.03 -17.52 -0.21
N LYS A 382 25.77 -16.80 -1.06
CA LYS A 382 27.14 -16.38 -0.77
C LYS A 382 27.21 -15.51 0.49
N TYR A 383 26.27 -14.60 0.69
CA TYR A 383 26.19 -13.76 1.89
C TYR A 383 26.18 -14.61 3.17
N PHE A 384 25.38 -15.67 3.23
CA PHE A 384 25.34 -16.56 4.39
C PHE A 384 26.62 -17.37 4.57
N TYR A 385 27.26 -17.77 3.49
CA TYR A 385 28.57 -18.41 3.58
C TYR A 385 29.66 -17.47 4.12
N ASP A 386 29.63 -16.23 3.70
CA ASP A 386 30.58 -15.21 4.18
C ASP A 386 30.35 -14.87 5.67
N LEU A 387 29.12 -15.05 6.18
CA LEU A 387 28.80 -14.93 7.61
C LEU A 387 29.20 -16.14 8.47
N GLY A 388 29.77 -17.18 7.88
CA GLY A 388 30.34 -18.32 8.62
C GLY A 388 29.47 -19.57 8.70
N LEU A 389 28.36 -19.64 7.92
CA LEU A 389 27.73 -20.92 7.65
C LEU A 389 28.77 -21.81 6.96
N SER A 390 28.95 -23.04 7.44
CA SER A 390 30.01 -23.97 6.99
C SER A 390 30.01 -24.06 5.46
N LYS A 391 31.03 -23.48 4.85
CA LYS A 391 31.31 -23.71 3.42
C LYS A 391 31.55 -25.20 3.23
N PRO A 392 30.91 -25.83 2.27
CA PRO A 392 31.42 -27.09 1.76
C PRO A 392 32.88 -26.87 1.38
N ASN A 393 33.77 -27.80 1.72
CA ASN A 393 35.21 -27.73 1.47
C ASN A 393 35.52 -27.77 -0.04
N ASP A 394 35.02 -26.82 -0.81
CA ASP A 394 35.27 -26.74 -2.23
C ASP A 394 35.65 -25.32 -2.67
N ASP A 395 36.98 -25.09 -2.73
CA ASP A 395 37.58 -23.84 -3.19
C ASP A 395 37.28 -23.52 -4.68
N THR A 396 36.68 -24.45 -5.42
CA THR A 396 36.49 -24.33 -6.87
C THR A 396 35.06 -23.88 -7.30
N GLY A 397 34.16 -23.72 -6.37
CA GLY A 397 32.76 -23.39 -6.68
C GLY A 397 31.98 -24.53 -7.39
N VAL A 398 32.60 -25.72 -7.52
CA VAL A 398 31.99 -26.88 -8.17
C VAL A 398 30.71 -27.30 -7.46
N LEU A 399 30.67 -27.19 -6.15
CA LEU A 399 29.50 -27.57 -5.35
C LEU A 399 28.33 -26.60 -5.53
N ILE A 400 28.61 -25.29 -5.68
CA ILE A 400 27.59 -24.30 -6.01
C ILE A 400 27.05 -24.56 -7.42
N ASN A 401 27.95 -24.87 -8.36
CA ASN A 401 27.56 -25.25 -9.71
C ASN A 401 26.81 -26.60 -9.73
N GLN A 402 27.21 -27.58 -8.92
CA GLN A 402 26.51 -28.86 -8.80
C GLN A 402 25.13 -28.68 -8.16
N LEU A 403 24.98 -27.85 -7.14
CA LEU A 403 23.66 -27.50 -6.58
C LEU A 403 22.78 -26.81 -7.62
N ASN A 404 23.34 -25.94 -8.44
CA ASN A 404 22.63 -25.32 -9.55
C ASN A 404 22.23 -26.33 -10.62
N PHE A 405 23.05 -27.33 -10.93
CA PHE A 405 22.77 -28.36 -11.92
C PHE A 405 21.91 -29.50 -11.37
N MET A 406 22.01 -29.87 -10.11
CA MET A 406 21.17 -30.89 -9.48
C MET A 406 19.70 -30.43 -9.37
N THR A 407 19.46 -29.14 -9.29
CA THR A 407 18.14 -28.53 -9.36
C THR A 407 17.93 -27.88 -10.73
N SER A 408 17.99 -28.69 -11.79
CA SER A 408 17.76 -28.22 -13.17
C SER A 408 16.39 -27.56 -13.38
N THR A 409 15.45 -27.81 -12.49
CA THR A 409 14.16 -27.13 -12.41
C THR A 409 14.25 -25.72 -11.81
N ASN A 410 15.34 -25.37 -11.12
CA ASN A 410 15.46 -24.11 -10.37
C ASN A 410 15.90 -22.93 -11.22
N PHE A 411 16.30 -23.12 -12.48
CA PHE A 411 16.70 -22.00 -13.35
C PHE A 411 15.58 -20.97 -13.57
N ASN A 412 14.34 -21.41 -13.52
CA ASN A 412 13.17 -20.57 -13.71
C ASN A 412 12.52 -20.15 -12.37
N ASN A 413 13.19 -20.39 -11.24
CA ASN A 413 12.68 -19.98 -9.96
C ASN A 413 12.80 -18.46 -9.79
N ILE A 414 11.72 -17.88 -9.30
CA ILE A 414 11.64 -16.47 -8.89
C ILE A 414 11.61 -16.45 -7.36
N TYR A 415 12.64 -15.89 -6.77
CA TYR A 415 12.72 -15.72 -5.32
C TYR A 415 12.19 -14.35 -4.95
N LEU A 416 11.24 -14.31 -4.02
CA LEU A 416 10.57 -13.08 -3.58
C LEU A 416 11.03 -12.71 -2.18
N PHE A 417 11.78 -11.64 -2.07
CA PHE A 417 12.03 -10.99 -0.79
C PHE A 417 10.89 -10.03 -0.50
N MET A 418 10.29 -10.16 0.68
CA MET A 418 9.09 -9.42 1.06
C MET A 418 9.23 -8.87 2.48
N VAL A 419 9.00 -7.56 2.62
CA VAL A 419 8.97 -6.86 3.91
C VAL A 419 7.51 -6.61 4.28
N PRO A 420 7.05 -7.08 5.46
CA PRO A 420 5.68 -6.83 5.90
C PRO A 420 5.44 -5.35 6.24
N LYS A 421 4.22 -4.89 6.08
CA LYS A 421 3.77 -3.54 6.42
C LYS A 421 3.38 -3.40 7.90
N PHE A 422 3.83 -4.32 8.73
CA PHE A 422 3.59 -4.23 10.16
C PHE A 422 4.51 -3.20 10.77
N GLY A 423 3.96 -2.43 11.65
CA GLY A 423 4.56 -1.53 12.60
C GLY A 423 6.06 -1.29 12.59
N THR A 424 6.47 -0.33 13.33
CA THR A 424 7.87 0.06 13.49
C THR A 424 8.70 -1.13 13.98
N ILE A 425 9.78 -1.47 13.27
CA ILE A 425 10.80 -2.37 13.80
C ILE A 425 11.35 -1.69 15.06
N ARG A 426 10.96 -2.20 16.21
CA ARG A 426 11.42 -1.69 17.50
C ARG A 426 12.59 -2.54 17.89
N ASN A 427 13.76 -1.98 18.12
CA ASN A 427 14.94 -2.56 18.79
C ASN A 427 15.07 -4.06 18.87
N GLU A 428 14.37 -4.82 18.06
CA GLU A 428 14.06 -6.16 18.40
C GLU A 428 14.92 -7.11 17.62
N ILE A 429 15.40 -8.06 18.36
CA ILE A 429 16.23 -9.16 17.94
C ILE A 429 15.47 -10.08 16.95
N THR A 430 14.15 -9.98 16.88
CA THR A 430 13.32 -10.76 15.96
C THR A 430 13.10 -10.03 14.65
N PRO A 431 13.52 -10.60 13.52
CA PRO A 431 13.24 -10.04 12.22
C PRO A 431 11.73 -10.05 11.96
N LEU A 432 11.20 -8.97 11.39
CA LEU A 432 9.84 -8.97 10.88
C LEU A 432 9.76 -9.89 9.66
N SER A 433 8.94 -10.90 9.73
CA SER A 433 8.68 -11.80 8.61
C SER A 433 7.17 -11.87 8.33
N LEU A 434 6.84 -12.11 7.06
CA LEU A 434 5.48 -12.48 6.72
C LEU A 434 5.17 -13.85 7.30
N SER A 435 3.95 -14.04 7.78
CA SER A 435 3.48 -15.35 8.18
C SER A 435 3.45 -16.32 6.99
N VAL A 436 3.41 -17.60 7.31
CA VAL A 436 3.30 -18.65 6.29
C VAL A 436 2.08 -18.45 5.40
N ALA A 437 0.96 -17.94 5.96
CA ALA A 437 -0.26 -17.70 5.17
C ALA A 437 -0.17 -16.49 4.27
N GLN A 438 0.38 -15.42 4.78
CA GLN A 438 0.58 -14.25 3.94
C GLN A 438 1.50 -14.61 2.77
N LYS A 439 2.54 -15.41 3.00
CA LYS A 439 3.39 -15.96 1.93
C LYS A 439 2.59 -16.85 0.98
N GLN A 440 1.72 -17.71 1.51
CA GLN A 440 0.84 -18.56 0.69
C GLN A 440 -0.19 -17.75 -0.10
N LEU A 441 -0.79 -16.74 0.50
CA LEU A 441 -1.73 -15.83 -0.18
C LEU A 441 -1.05 -15.17 -1.39
N VAL A 442 0.11 -14.58 -1.19
CA VAL A 442 0.90 -13.95 -2.27
C VAL A 442 1.24 -14.98 -3.35
N THR A 443 1.70 -16.16 -2.96
CA THR A 443 2.09 -17.21 -3.92
C THR A 443 0.91 -17.73 -4.72
N THR A 444 -0.25 -17.90 -4.08
CA THR A 444 -1.48 -18.36 -4.73
C THR A 444 -1.96 -17.38 -5.78
N GLU A 445 -1.97 -16.09 -5.47
CA GLU A 445 -2.36 -15.06 -6.44
C GLU A 445 -1.35 -14.93 -7.59
N LEU A 446 -0.05 -14.99 -7.32
CA LEU A 446 0.96 -14.98 -8.36
C LEU A 446 0.91 -16.23 -9.25
N ASN A 447 0.52 -17.38 -8.71
CA ASN A 447 0.36 -18.61 -9.49
C ASN A 447 -0.73 -18.50 -10.58
N LYS A 448 -1.70 -17.58 -10.43
CA LYS A 448 -2.74 -17.33 -11.45
C LYS A 448 -2.20 -16.58 -12.68
N VAL A 449 -1.13 -15.77 -12.49
CA VAL A 449 -0.62 -14.85 -13.52
C VAL A 449 0.80 -15.16 -13.99
N LYS A 450 1.52 -16.04 -13.29
CA LYS A 450 2.90 -16.42 -13.62
C LYS A 450 3.00 -17.22 -14.93
N SER A 451 4.18 -17.23 -15.53
CA SER A 451 4.50 -18.19 -16.59
C SER A 451 4.44 -19.64 -16.07
N ALA A 452 3.98 -20.57 -16.88
CA ALA A 452 3.86 -21.99 -16.51
C ALA A 452 5.21 -22.63 -16.09
N THR A 453 6.32 -22.09 -16.56
CA THR A 453 7.66 -22.58 -16.25
C THR A 453 8.27 -21.98 -15.00
N HIS A 454 7.68 -20.91 -14.45
CA HIS A 454 8.21 -20.24 -13.27
C HIS A 454 7.66 -20.87 -11.99
N GLU A 455 8.54 -21.05 -11.01
CA GLU A 455 8.19 -21.36 -9.64
C GLU A 455 8.48 -20.14 -8.77
N VAL A 456 7.54 -19.77 -7.93
CA VAL A 456 7.65 -18.59 -7.04
C VAL A 456 7.93 -19.07 -5.63
N ILE A 457 9.06 -18.61 -5.06
CA ILE A 457 9.53 -19.01 -3.73
C ILE A 457 9.62 -17.77 -2.85
N PRO A 458 8.76 -17.65 -1.83
CA PRO A 458 8.81 -16.53 -0.88
C PRO A 458 9.98 -16.71 0.09
N LEU A 459 10.74 -15.62 0.31
CA LEU A 459 11.87 -15.56 1.22
C LEU A 459 11.75 -14.36 2.16
N ASP A 460 12.35 -14.51 3.34
CA ASP A 460 12.47 -13.40 4.29
C ASP A 460 13.65 -12.51 3.93
N PRO A 461 13.55 -11.18 4.11
CA PRO A 461 14.62 -10.24 3.86
C PRO A 461 15.67 -10.32 4.97
N VAL A 462 16.86 -9.81 4.68
CA VAL A 462 17.91 -9.59 5.66
C VAL A 462 17.82 -8.15 6.16
N TYR A 463 17.61 -7.97 7.45
CA TYR A 463 17.50 -6.64 8.05
C TYR A 463 18.88 -6.09 8.42
N LYS A 464 19.16 -4.86 7.99
CA LYS A 464 20.41 -4.16 8.30
C LYS A 464 20.13 -2.99 9.25
N ALA A 465 20.72 -3.07 10.43
CA ALA A 465 20.58 -2.05 11.46
C ALA A 465 21.46 -0.83 11.16
N PHE A 466 20.89 0.35 11.36
CA PHE A 466 21.58 1.64 11.25
C PHE A 466 21.50 2.41 12.56
N SER A 467 22.55 3.12 12.91
CA SER A 467 22.62 4.01 14.07
C SER A 467 23.48 5.23 13.76
N PHE A 468 23.25 6.32 14.49
CA PHE A 468 24.01 7.56 14.39
C PHE A 468 25.08 7.69 15.49
N GLY A 469 25.20 6.74 16.38
CA GLY A 469 26.14 6.82 17.47
C GLY A 469 26.40 5.51 18.22
N LEU A 470 27.52 5.46 18.92
CA LEU A 470 27.93 4.42 19.85
C LEU A 470 28.10 5.06 21.24
N PRO A 471 28.03 4.31 22.36
CA PRO A 471 27.78 2.87 22.44
C PRO A 471 26.35 2.49 22.09
N LEU A 472 26.17 1.24 21.70
CA LEU A 472 24.85 0.62 21.51
C LEU A 472 24.42 -0.03 22.83
N ASN A 473 23.15 0.09 23.21
CA ASN A 473 22.67 -0.38 24.51
C ASN A 473 22.38 -1.89 24.57
N ASN A 474 22.80 -2.65 23.55
CA ASN A 474 22.57 -4.08 23.49
C ASN A 474 23.85 -4.84 23.90
N GLU A 475 23.82 -5.54 25.03
CA GLU A 475 24.90 -6.35 25.54
C GLU A 475 25.28 -7.52 24.60
N THR A 476 24.38 -7.92 23.71
CA THR A 476 24.64 -9.03 22.77
C THR A 476 25.41 -8.61 21.53
N ILE A 477 25.57 -7.31 21.29
CA ILE A 477 26.33 -6.79 20.14
C ILE A 477 27.81 -6.72 20.49
N SER A 478 28.56 -7.66 19.95
CA SER A 478 30.03 -7.60 20.00
C SER A 478 30.51 -6.58 18.97
N THR A 479 31.02 -5.44 19.43
CA THR A 479 31.61 -4.46 18.52
C THR A 479 33.15 -4.53 18.59
N SER A 480 33.78 -4.54 17.43
CA SER A 480 35.23 -4.30 17.31
C SER A 480 35.58 -2.83 17.59
N ILE A 481 34.58 -1.95 17.57
CA ILE A 481 34.72 -0.51 17.78
C ILE A 481 34.32 -0.18 19.20
N LYS A 482 35.33 0.22 20.01
CA LYS A 482 35.17 0.60 21.42
C LYS A 482 34.99 2.10 21.63
N ASP A 483 35.11 2.90 20.58
CA ASP A 483 35.06 4.35 20.66
C ASP A 483 33.61 4.82 20.71
N GLU A 484 33.34 5.83 21.54
CA GLU A 484 32.02 6.48 21.56
C GLU A 484 31.88 7.42 20.37
N THR A 485 30.73 7.40 19.73
CA THR A 485 30.41 8.31 18.60
C THR A 485 29.05 8.96 18.79
N PHE A 486 28.92 10.21 18.35
CA PHE A 486 27.72 11.01 18.43
C PHE A 486 27.54 11.83 17.16
N LEU A 487 26.30 12.02 16.72
CA LEU A 487 25.96 13.04 15.75
C LEU A 487 25.90 14.39 16.46
N VAL A 488 26.74 15.31 16.06
CA VAL A 488 26.77 16.67 16.62
C VAL A 488 26.22 17.66 15.61
N VAL A 489 25.27 18.46 16.05
CA VAL A 489 24.60 19.50 15.27
C VAL A 489 24.92 20.85 15.91
N LYS A 490 25.46 21.77 15.13
CA LYS A 490 25.71 23.16 15.57
C LYS A 490 24.49 24.03 15.29
N ARG A 491 23.97 24.63 16.36
CA ARG A 491 22.89 25.62 16.25
C ARG A 491 23.48 26.99 15.90
N SER A 492 22.91 27.66 14.92
CA SER A 492 23.29 29.05 14.59
C SER A 492 22.98 30.00 15.74
N ARG A 493 23.92 30.90 16.03
CA ARG A 493 23.78 31.94 17.05
C ARG A 493 22.60 32.89 16.80
N LEU A 494 22.17 32.99 15.55
CA LEU A 494 21.03 33.84 15.16
C LEU A 494 19.69 33.12 15.31
N SER A 495 19.69 31.82 15.59
CA SER A 495 18.48 31.02 15.70
C SER A 495 17.71 31.35 16.99
N LYS A 496 16.40 31.54 16.84
CA LYS A 496 15.44 31.69 17.96
C LYS A 496 14.90 30.34 18.46
N GLN A 497 15.21 29.23 17.74
CA GLN A 497 14.73 27.91 18.11
C GLN A 497 15.47 27.38 19.34
N SER A 498 14.77 26.65 20.21
CA SER A 498 15.41 25.98 21.35
C SER A 498 16.19 24.75 20.89
N VAL A 499 17.24 24.38 21.66
CA VAL A 499 18.05 23.17 21.45
C VAL A 499 17.17 21.93 21.41
N GLU A 500 16.20 21.82 22.32
CA GLU A 500 15.29 20.67 22.38
C GLU A 500 14.38 20.58 21.16
N LYS A 501 13.88 21.72 20.66
CA LYS A 501 13.02 21.72 19.49
C LYS A 501 13.80 21.24 18.26
N ILE A 502 14.99 21.77 18.01
CA ILE A 502 15.87 21.35 16.92
C ILE A 502 16.18 19.84 17.04
N LYS A 503 16.53 19.37 18.25
CA LYS A 503 16.81 17.96 18.50
C LYS A 503 15.61 17.06 18.18
N ASN A 504 14.41 17.45 18.60
CA ASN A 504 13.19 16.69 18.33
C ASN A 504 12.84 16.65 16.84
N GLU A 505 13.04 17.75 16.12
CA GLU A 505 12.86 17.80 14.67
C GLU A 505 13.84 16.86 13.97
N ILE A 506 15.12 16.87 14.36
CA ILE A 506 16.13 15.95 13.81
C ILE A 506 15.73 14.48 14.05
N VAL A 507 15.33 14.15 15.29
CA VAL A 507 14.89 12.80 15.64
C VAL A 507 13.69 12.38 14.80
N THR A 508 12.73 13.27 14.57
CA THR A 508 11.55 13.02 13.76
C THR A 508 11.94 12.77 12.30
N PHE A 509 12.84 13.57 11.73
CA PHE A 509 13.33 13.35 10.36
C PHE A 509 14.08 12.02 10.19
N ILE A 510 14.95 11.69 11.12
CA ILE A 510 15.70 10.42 11.09
C ILE A 510 14.74 9.22 11.18
N ARG A 511 13.76 9.29 12.07
CA ARG A 511 12.74 8.25 12.20
C ARG A 511 11.91 8.11 10.93
N SER A 512 11.49 9.23 10.35
CA SER A 512 10.74 9.23 9.10
C SER A 512 11.55 8.68 7.93
N TYR A 513 12.85 8.97 7.86
CA TYR A 513 13.72 8.45 6.81
C TYR A 513 13.84 6.92 6.85
N PHE A 514 13.96 6.34 8.06
CA PHE A 514 14.06 4.88 8.27
C PHE A 514 12.72 4.22 8.57
N ASP A 515 11.61 4.92 8.36
CA ASP A 515 10.29 4.31 8.49
C ASP A 515 10.09 3.23 7.44
N THR A 516 9.44 2.14 7.83
CA THR A 516 9.16 1.00 6.94
C THR A 516 8.40 1.42 5.68
N ALA A 517 7.55 2.45 5.78
CA ALA A 517 6.81 2.99 4.64
C ALA A 517 7.69 3.75 3.62
N ASN A 518 8.84 4.28 4.05
CA ASN A 518 9.73 5.10 3.24
C ASN A 518 10.97 4.33 2.74
N CYS A 519 11.25 3.16 3.32
CA CYS A 519 12.37 2.32 2.94
C CYS A 519 11.99 1.27 1.90
N GLN A 520 12.95 0.85 1.09
CA GLN A 520 12.80 -0.20 0.09
C GLN A 520 13.95 -1.21 0.17
N LEU A 521 13.67 -2.45 -0.24
CA LEU A 521 14.69 -3.47 -0.41
C LEU A 521 15.72 -3.02 -1.47
N GLY A 522 17.01 -3.22 -1.17
CA GLY A 522 18.09 -2.90 -2.10
C GLY A 522 18.33 -1.43 -2.32
N GLN A 523 17.79 -0.55 -1.49
CA GLN A 523 18.03 0.89 -1.63
C GLN A 523 19.46 1.28 -1.26
N VAL A 524 19.90 2.41 -1.76
CA VAL A 524 21.12 3.07 -1.28
C VAL A 524 20.74 3.97 -0.11
N VAL A 525 21.33 3.73 1.07
CA VAL A 525 21.19 4.68 2.19
C VAL A 525 22.07 5.88 1.91
N ASP A 526 21.43 6.99 1.55
CA ASP A 526 22.10 8.20 1.06
C ASP A 526 22.36 9.18 2.20
N ILE A 527 23.62 9.27 2.60
CA ILE A 527 24.08 10.19 3.65
C ILE A 527 23.93 11.65 3.21
N THR A 528 24.01 11.94 1.91
CA THR A 528 23.86 13.30 1.40
C THR A 528 22.42 13.80 1.57
N ILE A 529 21.45 12.95 1.29
CA ILE A 529 20.03 13.26 1.52
C ILE A 529 19.78 13.49 3.01
N LEU A 530 20.26 12.61 3.88
CA LEU A 530 20.14 12.75 5.33
C LEU A 530 20.79 14.05 5.83
N SER A 531 21.98 14.38 5.33
CA SER A 531 22.69 15.62 5.68
C SER A 531 21.88 16.85 5.27
N ASN A 532 21.37 16.86 4.04
CA ASN A 532 20.58 17.97 3.51
C ASN A 532 19.25 18.15 4.28
N LEU A 533 18.59 17.06 4.63
CA LEU A 533 17.38 17.09 5.44
C LEU A 533 17.64 17.72 6.82
N ILE A 534 18.72 17.34 7.50
CA ILE A 534 19.07 17.89 8.81
C ILE A 534 19.48 19.37 8.68
N LEU A 535 20.26 19.73 7.66
CA LEU A 535 20.67 21.12 7.40
C LEU A 535 19.51 22.02 6.99
N SER A 536 18.42 21.48 6.48
CA SER A 536 17.21 22.26 6.12
C SER A 536 16.39 22.68 7.34
N ILE A 537 16.65 22.12 8.53
CA ILE A 537 15.97 22.49 9.77
C ILE A 537 16.35 23.90 10.16
N GLU A 538 15.36 24.75 10.48
CA GLU A 538 15.58 26.14 10.88
C GLU A 538 16.46 26.22 12.13
N GLY A 539 17.58 26.89 12.00
CA GLY A 539 18.53 27.10 13.10
C GLY A 539 19.70 26.13 13.14
N VAL A 540 19.78 25.18 12.23
CA VAL A 540 20.98 24.32 12.08
C VAL A 540 22.01 25.04 11.20
N ALA A 541 23.24 25.18 11.72
CA ALA A 541 24.36 25.80 10.99
C ALA A 541 25.28 24.78 10.35
N SER A 542 25.61 23.70 11.06
CA SER A 542 26.49 22.66 10.55
C SER A 542 26.30 21.33 11.30
N ILE A 543 26.75 20.24 10.69
CA ILE A 543 26.66 18.89 11.23
C ILE A 543 27.99 18.17 11.07
N PHE A 544 28.36 17.35 12.07
CA PHE A 544 29.54 16.49 12.01
C PHE A 544 29.40 15.30 12.97
N THR A 545 30.24 14.30 12.80
CA THR A 545 30.30 13.16 13.74
C THR A 545 31.48 13.34 14.69
N ARG A 546 31.22 13.28 16.00
CA ARG A 546 32.24 13.29 17.05
C ARG A 546 32.55 11.85 17.42
N ARG A 547 33.85 11.49 17.39
CA ARG A 547 34.38 10.21 17.85
C ARG A 547 35.30 10.42 19.04
N ILE A 548 35.04 9.71 20.12
CA ILE A 548 35.83 9.76 21.35
C ILE A 548 36.53 8.41 21.54
N SER A 549 37.86 8.41 21.49
CA SER A 549 38.71 7.25 21.69
C SER A 549 39.62 7.48 22.91
N GLY A 550 39.24 6.95 24.06
CA GLY A 550 39.94 7.23 25.32
C GLY A 550 39.92 8.75 25.67
N THR A 551 41.08 9.40 25.64
CA THR A 551 41.21 10.86 25.88
C THR A 551 41.19 11.70 24.61
N THR A 552 41.18 11.08 23.43
CA THR A 552 41.28 11.77 22.14
C THR A 552 39.88 11.98 21.54
N THR A 553 39.54 13.21 21.17
CA THR A 553 38.29 13.57 20.48
C THR A 553 38.62 13.92 19.02
N LEU A 554 38.02 13.19 18.10
CA LEU A 554 38.13 13.42 16.66
C LEU A 554 36.78 13.91 16.09
N GLN A 555 36.83 14.92 15.24
CA GLN A 555 35.67 15.41 14.49
C GLN A 555 35.77 14.95 13.04
N LEU A 556 34.76 14.23 12.60
CA LEU A 556 34.60 13.83 11.19
C LEU A 556 33.66 14.82 10.50
N PRO A 557 34.06 15.42 9.35
CA PRO A 557 33.35 16.56 8.75
C PRO A 557 32.01 16.21 8.10
N ALA A 558 31.50 15.01 8.27
CA ALA A 558 30.24 14.53 7.70
C ALA A 558 29.48 13.68 8.72
N ILE A 559 28.22 13.37 8.39
CA ILE A 559 27.48 12.34 9.10
C ILE A 559 28.16 10.99 8.83
N SER A 560 28.46 10.26 9.88
CA SER A 560 28.92 8.87 9.77
C SER A 560 27.84 7.95 10.30
N LEU A 561 27.32 7.09 9.44
CA LEU A 561 26.36 6.06 9.80
C LEU A 561 27.09 4.80 10.26
N ILE A 562 26.56 4.23 11.32
CA ILE A 562 26.99 2.96 11.87
C ILE A 562 25.99 1.92 11.40
N TYR A 563 26.48 0.80 10.88
CA TYR A 563 25.60 -0.25 10.37
C TYR A 563 26.15 -1.64 10.59
N TRP A 564 25.26 -2.61 10.78
CA TRP A 564 25.60 -4.02 11.00
C TRP A 564 24.37 -4.91 10.73
N ASN A 565 24.58 -6.23 10.78
CA ASN A 565 23.48 -7.19 10.78
C ASN A 565 23.23 -7.68 12.22
N PRO A 566 22.11 -7.31 12.86
CA PRO A 566 21.86 -7.65 14.26
C PRO A 566 21.44 -9.10 14.50
N PHE A 567 21.07 -9.84 13.45
CA PHE A 567 20.44 -11.17 13.56
C PHE A 567 21.44 -12.33 13.36
N TYR A 568 22.69 -12.03 13.02
CA TYR A 568 23.72 -13.04 12.80
C TYR A 568 24.89 -12.86 13.77
N SER A 569 25.50 -13.97 14.17
CA SER A 569 26.45 -14.07 15.27
C SER A 569 27.78 -13.32 15.10
N GLN A 570 28.09 -12.80 13.94
CA GLN A 570 29.26 -11.96 13.70
C GLN A 570 28.80 -10.53 13.42
N ASN A 571 28.57 -9.79 14.49
CA ASN A 571 28.12 -8.39 14.40
C ASN A 571 29.32 -7.47 14.21
N ASP A 572 29.95 -7.51 13.04
CA ASP A 572 30.94 -6.52 12.65
C ASP A 572 30.27 -5.19 12.38
N VAL A 573 30.27 -4.32 13.41
CA VAL A 573 29.78 -2.97 13.31
C VAL A 573 30.74 -2.16 12.42
N GLN A 574 30.21 -1.63 11.34
CA GLN A 574 30.95 -0.80 10.38
C GLN A 574 30.51 0.67 10.52
N ILE A 575 31.43 1.58 10.24
CA ILE A 575 31.18 3.02 10.20
C ILE A 575 31.50 3.53 8.80
N SER A 576 30.57 4.24 8.18
CA SER A 576 30.76 4.86 6.87
C SER A 576 30.27 6.30 6.86
N ALA A 577 31.06 7.18 6.25
CA ALA A 577 30.64 8.54 5.89
C ALA A 577 30.24 8.66 4.40
N GLN A 578 30.19 7.55 3.68
CA GLN A 578 29.78 7.47 2.27
C GLN A 578 28.46 6.75 2.16
N ASN A 579 27.77 6.97 1.05
CA ASN A 579 26.51 6.28 0.74
C ASN A 579 26.70 4.77 0.80
N ILE A 580 25.74 4.09 1.42
CA ILE A 580 25.81 2.65 1.71
C ILE A 580 24.81 1.94 0.77
N PRO A 581 25.30 1.26 -0.28
CA PRO A 581 24.44 0.45 -1.12
C PRO A 581 24.05 -0.83 -0.37
N LEU A 582 22.78 -1.19 -0.43
CA LEU A 582 22.26 -2.43 0.11
C LEU A 582 22.06 -3.45 -1.02
N GLU A 583 22.22 -4.73 -0.71
CA GLU A 583 21.87 -5.82 -1.60
C GLU A 583 20.32 -5.92 -1.74
N LEU A 584 19.82 -6.44 -2.87
CA LEU A 584 18.38 -6.49 -3.16
C LEU A 584 17.55 -7.25 -2.10
N PHE A 585 18.19 -8.07 -1.29
CA PHE A 585 17.57 -8.79 -0.18
C PHE A 585 17.75 -8.09 1.18
N GLU A 586 18.49 -6.98 1.25
CA GLU A 586 18.72 -6.24 2.48
C GLU A 586 17.72 -5.08 2.63
N PHE A 587 17.19 -4.93 3.84
CA PHE A 587 16.26 -3.85 4.20
C PHE A 587 16.83 -3.04 5.37
N PRO A 588 16.92 -1.70 5.27
CA PRO A 588 17.46 -0.86 6.32
C PRO A 588 16.43 -0.57 7.41
N PHE A 589 16.86 -0.51 8.66
CA PHE A 589 16.04 -0.02 9.77
C PHE A 589 16.87 0.73 10.79
N LEU A 590 16.23 1.63 11.54
CA LEU A 590 16.87 2.40 12.60
C LEU A 590 16.90 1.58 13.90
N TYR A 591 18.11 1.27 14.37
CA TYR A 591 18.31 0.55 15.62
C TYR A 591 18.10 1.48 16.82
N GLU A 592 17.54 0.95 17.93
CA GLU A 592 17.24 1.71 19.15
C GLU A 592 16.48 3.03 18.87
N GLN A 593 15.45 2.97 18.06
CA GLN A 593 14.68 4.14 17.60
C GLN A 593 14.17 5.03 18.75
N SER A 594 13.85 4.43 19.91
CA SER A 594 13.42 5.17 21.10
C SER A 594 14.56 5.97 21.75
N LEU A 595 15.79 5.47 21.63
CA LEU A 595 16.98 6.05 22.28
C LEU A 595 17.84 6.90 21.35
N ILE A 596 17.42 7.08 20.09
CA ILE A 596 18.17 7.84 19.08
C ILE A 596 18.51 9.26 19.55
N SER A 597 17.64 9.87 20.36
CA SER A 597 17.87 11.20 20.92
C SER A 597 19.16 11.28 21.79
N ASN A 598 19.56 10.17 22.42
CA ASN A 598 20.77 10.11 23.24
C ASN A 598 22.05 10.10 22.40
N LYS A 599 21.94 9.77 21.10
CA LYS A 599 23.04 9.73 20.14
C LYS A 599 23.26 11.06 19.40
N ILE A 600 22.37 12.04 19.64
CA ILE A 600 22.38 13.36 18.99
C ILE A 600 22.68 14.42 20.02
N ILE A 601 23.71 15.23 19.78
CA ILE A 601 24.11 16.36 20.58
C ILE A 601 23.89 17.65 19.79
N VAL A 602 23.14 18.58 20.33
CA VAL A 602 22.97 19.92 19.75
C VAL A 602 23.75 20.92 20.60
N GLU A 603 24.69 21.62 20.00
CA GLU A 603 25.57 22.59 20.64
C GLU A 603 25.44 23.95 19.94
N ASP A 604 25.68 25.05 20.67
CA ASP A 604 25.78 26.39 20.07
C ASP A 604 27.06 26.53 19.23
N GLU A 605 27.00 27.31 18.15
CA GLU A 605 28.11 27.60 17.24
C GLU A 605 29.24 28.39 17.93
#